data_6aa84dee17999a040ab407ea7b27ed2d
#
_entry.id   6aa84dee17999a040ab407ea7b27ed2d
#
_cell.length_a   1.000
_cell.length_b   1.000
_cell.length_c   1.000
_cell.angle_alpha   90.00
_cell.angle_beta   90.00
_cell.angle_gamma   90.00
#
_symmetry.space_group_name_H-M   'P 1'
#
loop_
_entity.id
_entity.type
_entity.pdbx_description
1 polymer ?
#
loop_
_entity_poly.entity_id
_entity_poly.type
_entity_poly.pdbx_seq_one_letter_code
_entity_poly.pdbx_strand_id
1 'polypeptide(L)'
;MSQKYIKSQNKNSHNAKTFGKYYAKPSYDEKFVETDEIADFIQSQATLKRSDIKAALDELGAAMKHFLEMGQKIRLAGIGIFKVGFSSIGVTDPDNCTASTITSRRVLFQPEIERIVTGSSEKNGKIVQKYVNAKTLLKDVAFEEAHGKAVAGSTNAPSNGGTTGNGGSNTGGNTGGNTGGNNGGGGDDEPDEN
;
A
#
# COMPACT_ATOMS: atom_id res chain seq x y z
N MET A 1 5.72 -10.82 14.64
CA MET A 1 4.72 -10.18 13.73
C MET A 1 5.20 -10.35 12.29
N SER A 2 4.32 -10.59 11.33
CA SER A 2 4.70 -10.86 9.94
C SER A 2 3.89 -9.99 8.98
N GLN A 3 4.52 -9.52 7.90
CA GLN A 3 3.84 -8.88 6.79
C GLN A 3 3.18 -9.97 5.94
N LYS A 4 1.87 -9.90 5.78
CA LYS A 4 1.12 -10.84 4.96
C LYS A 4 1.30 -10.54 3.47
N TYR A 5 1.38 -11.59 2.65
CA TYR A 5 1.41 -11.45 1.20
C TYR A 5 0.44 -12.42 0.52
N ILE A 6 0.03 -12.08 -0.68
CA ILE A 6 -0.80 -12.89 -1.57
C ILE A 6 -0.05 -13.19 -2.85
N LYS A 7 -0.35 -14.33 -3.48
CA LYS A 7 0.17 -14.70 -4.80
C LYS A 7 -0.70 -14.11 -5.90
N SER A 8 -0.11 -13.35 -6.80
CA SER A 8 -0.79 -12.73 -7.95
C SER A 8 -0.14 -13.15 -9.25
N GLN A 9 -0.94 -13.69 -10.16
CA GLN A 9 -0.46 -14.07 -11.49
C GLN A 9 -0.35 -12.82 -12.39
N ASN A 10 0.76 -12.70 -13.12
CA ASN A 10 0.90 -11.67 -14.13
C ASN A 10 0.13 -12.07 -15.40
N LYS A 11 -0.92 -11.32 -15.69
CA LYS A 11 -1.78 -11.50 -16.87
C LYS A 11 -1.40 -10.59 -18.06
N ASN A 12 -0.29 -9.84 -17.97
CA ASN A 12 0.18 -8.96 -19.03
C ASN A 12 0.81 -9.79 -20.16
N SER A 13 0.06 -10.02 -21.23
CA SER A 13 0.49 -10.78 -22.41
C SER A 13 1.57 -10.08 -23.25
N HIS A 14 1.74 -8.77 -23.10
CA HIS A 14 2.75 -8.01 -23.85
C HIS A 14 4.19 -8.32 -23.41
N ASN A 15 4.38 -8.96 -22.26
CA ASN A 15 5.70 -9.35 -21.78
C ASN A 15 5.78 -10.87 -21.60
N ALA A 16 6.20 -11.58 -22.65
CA ALA A 16 6.33 -13.04 -22.66
C ALA A 16 7.23 -13.60 -21.56
N LYS A 17 8.23 -12.83 -21.07
CA LYS A 17 9.15 -13.28 -20.01
C LYS A 17 8.49 -13.37 -18.65
N THR A 18 7.43 -12.59 -18.41
CA THR A 18 6.75 -12.47 -17.11
C THR A 18 5.31 -12.95 -17.15
N PHE A 19 4.73 -13.17 -18.33
CA PHE A 19 3.38 -13.68 -18.51
C PHE A 19 3.19 -15.04 -17.83
N GLY A 20 2.10 -15.21 -17.13
CA GLY A 20 1.75 -16.45 -16.44
C GLY A 20 2.52 -16.70 -15.12
N LYS A 21 3.59 -15.96 -14.83
CA LYS A 21 4.35 -16.12 -13.58
C LYS A 21 3.60 -15.54 -12.38
N TYR A 22 3.78 -16.17 -11.22
CA TYR A 22 3.23 -15.69 -9.96
C TYR A 22 4.23 -14.80 -9.22
N TYR A 23 3.72 -13.74 -8.63
CA TYR A 23 4.49 -12.79 -7.84
C TYR A 23 3.82 -12.59 -6.48
N ALA A 24 4.63 -12.53 -5.42
CA ALA A 24 4.16 -12.13 -4.11
C ALA A 24 3.82 -10.64 -4.13
N LYS A 25 2.61 -10.28 -3.70
CA LYS A 25 2.18 -8.90 -3.47
C LYS A 25 1.84 -8.71 -2.00
N PRO A 26 2.21 -7.58 -1.39
CA PRO A 26 1.84 -7.32 -0.01
C PRO A 26 0.31 -7.27 0.13
N SER A 27 -0.18 -7.84 1.21
CA SER A 27 -1.58 -7.72 1.64
C SER A 27 -1.60 -6.79 2.83
N TYR A 28 -2.34 -5.69 2.73
CA TYR A 28 -2.50 -4.72 3.79
C TYR A 28 -3.83 -4.95 4.51
N ASP A 29 -3.90 -4.58 5.77
CA ASP A 29 -5.15 -4.49 6.49
C ASP A 29 -5.94 -3.27 5.96
N GLU A 30 -7.28 -3.33 6.07
CA GLU A 30 -8.14 -2.26 5.57
C GLU A 30 -8.07 -1.00 6.45
N LYS A 31 -7.67 -1.18 7.72
CA LYS A 31 -7.57 -0.09 8.70
C LYS A 31 -6.17 0.51 8.68
N PHE A 32 -6.12 1.85 8.63
CA PHE A 32 -4.89 2.60 8.88
C PHE A 32 -4.62 2.66 10.39
N VAL A 33 -3.35 2.65 10.76
CA VAL A 33 -2.93 3.02 12.12
C VAL A 33 -2.88 4.54 12.19
N GLU A 34 -3.71 5.12 13.04
CA GLU A 34 -3.84 6.56 13.21
C GLU A 34 -2.79 7.12 14.19
N THR A 35 -2.60 8.44 14.15
CA THR A 35 -1.67 9.14 15.04
C THR A 35 -1.96 8.86 16.52
N ASP A 36 -3.22 8.72 16.88
CA ASP A 36 -3.64 8.42 18.24
C ASP A 36 -3.19 7.03 18.71
N GLU A 37 -3.25 6.02 17.84
CA GLU A 37 -2.77 4.67 18.14
C GLU A 37 -1.25 4.63 18.26
N ILE A 38 -0.54 5.43 17.44
CA ILE A 38 0.91 5.61 17.55
C ILE A 38 1.27 6.26 18.89
N ALA A 39 0.52 7.30 19.30
CA ALA A 39 0.75 7.98 20.56
C ALA A 39 0.52 7.05 21.76
N ASP A 40 -0.52 6.22 21.72
CA ASP A 40 -0.79 5.21 22.77
C ASP A 40 0.32 4.17 22.85
N PHE A 41 0.83 3.71 21.70
CA PHE A 41 1.97 2.78 21.67
C PHE A 41 3.23 3.42 22.27
N ILE A 42 3.57 4.65 21.89
CA ILE A 42 4.75 5.36 22.44
C ILE A 42 4.60 5.58 23.96
N GLN A 43 3.40 5.95 24.42
CA GLN A 43 3.13 6.11 25.85
C GLN A 43 3.38 4.81 26.62
N SER A 44 3.05 3.66 26.04
CA SER A 44 3.30 2.36 26.68
C SER A 44 4.80 2.05 26.85
N GLN A 45 5.68 2.70 26.08
CA GLN A 45 7.13 2.48 26.09
C GLN A 45 7.91 3.63 26.75
N ALA A 46 7.25 4.76 27.02
CA ALA A 46 7.88 5.97 27.55
C ALA A 46 7.09 6.52 28.74
N THR A 47 7.73 7.39 29.52
CA THR A 47 7.10 8.08 30.67
C THR A 47 6.34 9.35 30.28
N LEU A 48 6.23 9.63 28.95
CA LEU A 48 5.56 10.82 28.44
C LEU A 48 4.04 10.65 28.49
N LYS A 49 3.32 11.76 28.65
CA LYS A 49 1.86 11.76 28.55
C LYS A 49 1.44 11.67 27.08
N ARG A 50 0.32 11.01 26.82
CA ARG A 50 -0.27 10.89 25.47
C ARG A 50 -0.45 12.23 24.77
N SER A 51 -0.92 13.25 25.52
CA SER A 51 -1.08 14.60 25.00
C SER A 51 0.21 15.23 24.47
N ASP A 52 1.31 15.01 25.18
CA ASP A 52 2.59 15.60 24.84
C ASP A 52 3.18 14.90 23.59
N ILE A 53 2.97 13.58 23.50
CA ILE A 53 3.38 12.80 22.33
C ILE A 53 2.57 13.23 21.10
N LYS A 54 1.26 13.42 21.23
CA LYS A 54 0.40 13.85 20.13
C LYS A 54 0.80 15.25 19.66
N ALA A 55 1.01 16.19 20.56
CA ALA A 55 1.49 17.53 20.23
C ALA A 55 2.85 17.48 19.50
N ALA A 56 3.78 16.64 19.95
CA ALA A 56 5.07 16.48 19.30
C ALA A 56 4.95 15.89 17.87
N LEU A 57 4.04 14.95 17.64
CA LEU A 57 3.78 14.37 16.31
C LEU A 57 3.14 15.40 15.36
N ASP A 58 2.21 16.21 15.85
CA ASP A 58 1.58 17.28 15.09
C ASP A 58 2.60 18.36 14.70
N GLU A 59 3.45 18.79 15.64
CA GLU A 59 4.53 19.74 15.39
C GLU A 59 5.62 19.18 14.46
N LEU A 60 5.89 17.87 14.51
CA LEU A 60 6.81 17.23 13.57
C LEU A 60 6.32 17.40 12.13
N GLY A 61 5.02 17.22 11.89
CA GLY A 61 4.41 17.42 10.56
C GLY A 61 4.60 18.85 10.07
N ALA A 62 4.35 19.83 10.92
CA ALA A 62 4.52 21.26 10.61
C ALA A 62 6.00 21.61 10.34
N ALA A 63 6.92 21.12 11.17
CA ALA A 63 8.34 21.31 11.00
C ALA A 63 8.86 20.69 9.68
N MET A 64 8.42 19.47 9.36
CA MET A 64 8.78 18.82 8.10
C MET A 64 8.30 19.63 6.89
N LYS A 65 7.07 20.13 6.92
CA LYS A 65 6.54 21.00 5.87
C LYS A 65 7.42 22.23 5.69
N HIS A 66 7.74 22.93 6.76
CA HIS A 66 8.57 24.13 6.74
C HIS A 66 9.93 23.90 6.08
N PHE A 67 10.68 22.87 6.51
CA PHE A 67 12.00 22.60 5.95
C PHE A 67 11.97 22.09 4.50
N LEU A 68 10.96 21.32 4.12
CA LEU A 68 10.78 20.89 2.74
C LEU A 68 10.43 22.05 1.80
N GLU A 69 9.65 23.04 2.26
CA GLU A 69 9.35 24.28 1.54
C GLU A 69 10.62 25.13 1.32
N MET A 70 11.56 25.12 2.27
CA MET A 70 12.87 25.73 2.13
C MET A 70 13.83 24.96 1.19
N GLY A 71 13.37 23.86 0.58
CA GLY A 71 14.19 23.03 -0.31
C GLY A 71 15.20 22.13 0.42
N GLN A 72 15.09 21.98 1.74
CA GLN A 72 16.01 21.18 2.53
C GLN A 72 15.61 19.69 2.52
N LYS A 73 16.60 18.82 2.72
CA LYS A 73 16.38 17.39 2.96
C LYS A 73 16.32 17.16 4.48
N ILE A 74 15.34 16.39 4.91
CA ILE A 74 15.14 16.08 6.33
C ILE A 74 15.61 14.67 6.60
N ARG A 75 16.47 14.48 7.59
CA ARG A 75 16.85 13.17 8.08
C ARG A 75 16.26 12.95 9.46
N LEU A 76 15.44 11.92 9.60
CA LEU A 76 14.97 11.41 10.87
C LEU A 76 15.73 10.12 11.17
N ALA A 77 16.52 10.13 12.24
CA ALA A 77 17.32 8.97 12.65
C ALA A 77 16.41 7.76 12.94
N GLY A 78 16.81 6.59 12.48
CA GLY A 78 16.02 5.35 12.59
C GLY A 78 14.90 5.22 11.57
N ILE A 79 14.49 6.32 10.89
CA ILE A 79 13.41 6.33 9.90
C ILE A 79 13.99 6.45 8.50
N GLY A 80 14.64 7.57 8.19
CA GLY A 80 15.19 7.80 6.87
C GLY A 80 15.25 9.26 6.46
N ILE A 81 15.32 9.49 5.16
CA ILE A 81 15.48 10.81 4.55
C ILE A 81 14.26 11.15 3.71
N PHE A 82 13.73 12.34 3.93
CA PHE A 82 12.65 12.94 3.16
C PHE A 82 13.20 14.08 2.32
N LYS A 83 12.75 14.16 1.05
CA LYS A 83 13.14 15.22 0.12
C LYS A 83 12.03 15.50 -0.87
N VAL A 84 11.98 16.73 -1.38
CA VAL A 84 11.07 17.10 -2.46
C VAL A 84 11.58 16.52 -3.79
N GLY A 85 10.69 15.87 -4.52
CA GLY A 85 10.88 15.50 -5.91
C GLY A 85 9.81 16.15 -6.76
N PHE A 86 10.15 16.46 -8.01
CA PHE A 86 9.20 17.01 -8.98
C PHE A 86 9.42 16.41 -10.36
N SER A 87 8.42 16.55 -11.21
CA SER A 87 8.50 16.25 -12.64
C SER A 87 8.29 17.52 -13.43
N SER A 88 8.94 17.64 -14.57
CA SER A 88 8.80 18.79 -15.47
C SER A 88 8.54 18.35 -16.90
N ILE A 89 7.95 19.22 -17.69
CA ILE A 89 7.89 19.08 -19.14
C ILE A 89 9.29 19.42 -19.71
N GLY A 90 9.74 18.63 -20.68
CA GLY A 90 10.98 18.92 -21.41
C GLY A 90 10.78 20.08 -22.39
N VAL A 91 11.74 20.98 -22.46
CA VAL A 91 11.80 22.11 -23.42
C VAL A 91 13.11 22.08 -24.19
N THR A 92 13.11 22.58 -25.42
CA THR A 92 14.29 22.55 -26.29
C THR A 92 15.28 23.66 -25.99
N ASP A 93 14.78 24.77 -25.44
CA ASP A 93 15.57 25.94 -25.08
C ASP A 93 15.68 26.05 -23.54
N PRO A 94 16.90 26.11 -22.96
CA PRO A 94 17.10 26.21 -21.53
C PRO A 94 16.42 27.45 -20.89
N ASP A 95 16.32 28.55 -21.61
CA ASP A 95 15.68 29.78 -21.11
C ASP A 95 14.17 29.62 -20.91
N ASN A 96 13.56 28.68 -21.59
CA ASN A 96 12.15 28.30 -21.41
C ASN A 96 11.92 27.30 -20.26
N CYS A 97 12.98 26.77 -19.64
CA CYS A 97 12.90 25.86 -18.49
C CYS A 97 12.70 26.66 -17.20
N THR A 98 11.48 27.05 -16.94
CA THR A 98 11.09 27.87 -15.79
C THR A 98 10.26 27.05 -14.79
N ALA A 99 9.92 27.65 -13.64
CA ALA A 99 9.07 27.02 -12.63
C ALA A 99 7.70 26.58 -13.19
N SER A 100 7.21 27.23 -14.25
CA SER A 100 5.95 26.87 -14.92
C SER A 100 6.00 25.51 -15.63
N THR A 101 7.20 25.00 -15.95
CA THR A 101 7.38 23.67 -16.55
C THR A 101 7.20 22.52 -15.54
N ILE A 102 7.17 22.82 -14.22
CA ILE A 102 6.99 21.82 -13.17
C ILE A 102 5.53 21.40 -13.12
N THR A 103 5.28 20.12 -13.45
CA THR A 103 3.93 19.56 -13.56
C THR A 103 3.44 18.85 -12.31
N SER A 104 4.34 18.26 -11.53
CA SER A 104 3.96 17.54 -10.30
C SER A 104 5.04 17.64 -9.24
N ARG A 105 4.60 17.60 -7.98
CA ARG A 105 5.46 17.60 -6.79
C ARG A 105 5.14 16.37 -5.95
N ARG A 106 6.15 15.79 -5.31
CA ARG A 106 6.00 14.63 -4.43
C ARG A 106 7.06 14.65 -3.35
N VAL A 107 6.74 14.06 -2.21
CA VAL A 107 7.73 13.78 -1.17
C VAL A 107 8.35 12.42 -1.49
N LEU A 108 9.66 12.38 -1.63
CA LEU A 108 10.43 11.17 -1.80
C LEU A 108 10.95 10.73 -0.43
N PHE A 109 10.67 9.50 -0.07
CA PHE A 109 11.17 8.87 1.13
C PHE A 109 12.26 7.86 0.78
N GLN A 110 13.40 7.95 1.46
CA GLN A 110 14.48 7.00 1.39
C GLN A 110 14.70 6.42 2.79
N PRO A 111 14.36 5.15 3.01
CA PRO A 111 14.55 4.52 4.33
C PRO A 111 16.03 4.52 4.74
N GLU A 112 16.28 4.63 6.04
CA GLU A 112 17.64 4.52 6.58
C GLU A 112 18.19 3.12 6.36
N ILE A 113 19.47 3.05 6.01
CA ILE A 113 20.17 1.81 5.66
C ILE A 113 21.27 1.57 6.68
N GLU A 114 21.25 0.40 7.29
CA GLU A 114 22.32 -0.11 8.14
C GLU A 114 23.16 -1.10 7.35
N ARG A 115 24.48 -1.00 7.47
CA ARG A 115 25.43 -1.97 6.91
C ARG A 115 25.62 -3.12 7.88
N ILE A 116 25.16 -4.30 7.49
CA ILE A 116 25.32 -5.53 8.29
C ILE A 116 26.42 -6.36 7.67
N VAL A 117 27.40 -6.76 8.49
CA VAL A 117 28.45 -7.70 8.08
C VAL A 117 27.84 -9.10 8.00
N THR A 118 27.81 -9.69 6.80
CA THR A 118 27.25 -11.03 6.56
C THR A 118 28.27 -12.13 6.46
N GLY A 119 29.54 -11.78 6.44
CA GLY A 119 30.65 -12.73 6.37
C GLY A 119 31.97 -12.05 6.06
N SER A 120 33.05 -12.82 6.09
CA SER A 120 34.37 -12.41 5.64
C SER A 120 34.89 -13.37 4.60
N SER A 121 35.62 -12.87 3.60
CA SER A 121 36.35 -13.69 2.63
C SER A 121 37.79 -13.22 2.58
N GLU A 122 38.72 -14.17 2.45
CA GLU A 122 40.10 -13.83 2.23
C GLU A 122 40.38 -13.61 0.74
N LYS A 123 40.97 -12.47 0.40
CA LYS A 123 41.39 -12.13 -0.94
C LYS A 123 42.78 -11.51 -0.89
N ASN A 124 43.75 -12.16 -1.56
CA ASN A 124 45.15 -11.75 -1.58
C ASN A 124 45.77 -11.55 -0.17
N GLY A 125 45.55 -12.51 0.75
CA GLY A 125 46.06 -12.43 2.12
C GLY A 125 45.43 -11.35 2.99
N LYS A 126 44.34 -10.69 2.53
CA LYS A 126 43.59 -9.69 3.29
C LYS A 126 42.17 -10.17 3.54
N ILE A 127 41.70 -9.99 4.79
CA ILE A 127 40.31 -10.27 5.15
C ILE A 127 39.44 -9.14 4.60
N VAL A 128 38.53 -9.48 3.66
CA VAL A 128 37.55 -8.57 3.10
C VAL A 128 36.18 -8.92 3.71
N GLN A 129 35.61 -7.96 4.43
CA GLN A 129 34.27 -8.12 5.01
C GLN A 129 33.20 -7.95 3.92
N LYS A 130 32.24 -8.85 3.90
CA LYS A 130 31.08 -8.80 3.04
C LYS A 130 29.93 -8.10 3.75
N TYR A 131 29.41 -7.04 3.16
CA TYR A 131 28.33 -6.24 3.74
C TYR A 131 27.04 -6.42 2.95
N VAL A 132 25.92 -6.42 3.67
CA VAL A 132 24.58 -6.27 3.10
C VAL A 132 23.94 -5.01 3.69
N ASN A 133 23.31 -4.23 2.84
CA ASN A 133 22.55 -3.06 3.25
C ASN A 133 21.15 -3.48 3.67
N ALA A 134 20.85 -3.44 4.95
CA ALA A 134 19.50 -3.66 5.49
C ALA A 134 18.81 -2.33 5.72
N LYS A 135 17.53 -2.24 5.40
CA LYS A 135 16.69 -1.08 5.72
C LYS A 135 16.28 -1.18 7.17
N THR A 136 16.61 -0.19 7.99
CA THR A 136 16.41 -0.22 9.45
C THR A 136 14.97 -0.55 9.84
N LEU A 137 13.98 0.08 9.18
CA LEU A 137 12.55 -0.15 9.46
C LEU A 137 12.03 -1.55 9.06
N LEU A 138 12.77 -2.30 8.24
CA LEU A 138 12.33 -3.58 7.68
C LEU A 138 13.22 -4.75 8.08
N LYS A 139 14.21 -4.52 8.92
CA LYS A 139 15.25 -5.48 9.28
C LYS A 139 14.69 -6.79 9.83
N ASP A 140 13.67 -6.69 10.67
CA ASP A 140 13.09 -7.82 11.40
C ASP A 140 11.69 -8.21 10.90
N VAL A 141 11.29 -7.73 9.70
CA VAL A 141 9.98 -8.05 9.12
C VAL A 141 10.01 -9.45 8.52
N ALA A 142 9.27 -10.37 9.13
CA ALA A 142 8.98 -11.69 8.57
C ALA A 142 7.83 -11.60 7.55
N PHE A 143 7.79 -12.56 6.61
CA PHE A 143 6.73 -12.62 5.59
C PHE A 143 5.94 -13.91 5.75
N GLU A 144 4.60 -13.81 5.67
CA GLU A 144 3.67 -14.92 5.80
C GLU A 144 2.61 -14.87 4.70
N GLU A 145 2.26 -16.02 4.13
CA GLU A 145 1.20 -16.09 3.13
C GLU A 145 -0.18 -15.85 3.78
N ALA A 146 -0.94 -14.91 3.22
CA ALA A 146 -2.31 -14.65 3.66
C ALA A 146 -3.23 -15.74 3.11
N HIS A 147 -3.58 -16.72 3.95
CA HIS A 147 -4.59 -17.72 3.60
C HIS A 147 -5.99 -17.09 3.62
N GLY A 148 -6.71 -17.19 2.50
CA GLY A 148 -8.15 -16.85 2.43
C GLY A 148 -8.53 -15.46 1.90
N LYS A 149 -7.60 -14.55 1.57
CA LYS A 149 -7.93 -13.34 0.80
C LYS A 149 -7.83 -13.63 -0.70
N ALA A 150 -8.98 -13.90 -1.34
CA ALA A 150 -9.06 -13.89 -2.80
C ALA A 150 -8.78 -12.47 -3.32
N VAL A 151 -7.87 -12.35 -4.28
CA VAL A 151 -7.62 -11.08 -4.99
C VAL A 151 -8.91 -10.71 -5.73
N ALA A 152 -9.50 -9.57 -5.41
CA ALA A 152 -10.57 -9.01 -6.21
C ALA A 152 -10.12 -8.92 -7.68
N GLY A 153 -10.68 -9.77 -8.55
CA GLY A 153 -10.29 -9.86 -9.96
C GLY A 153 -9.78 -11.23 -10.44
N SER A 154 -9.63 -12.24 -9.59
CA SER A 154 -9.31 -13.61 -10.01
C SER A 154 -10.57 -14.48 -10.00
N THR A 155 -11.29 -14.48 -11.10
CA THR A 155 -12.30 -15.52 -11.39
C THR A 155 -11.56 -16.80 -11.80
N ASN A 156 -11.16 -17.62 -10.82
CA ASN A 156 -10.93 -19.05 -10.97
C ASN A 156 -10.71 -19.63 -9.56
N ALA A 157 -11.81 -19.99 -8.91
CA ALA A 157 -11.75 -20.97 -7.84
C ALA A 157 -11.42 -22.33 -8.47
N PRO A 158 -10.50 -23.13 -7.93
CA PRO A 158 -10.42 -24.52 -8.32
C PRO A 158 -11.67 -25.22 -7.73
N SER A 159 -12.57 -25.66 -8.62
CA SER A 159 -13.59 -26.62 -8.27
C SER A 159 -12.90 -27.93 -7.89
N ASN A 160 -12.81 -28.21 -6.61
CA ASN A 160 -12.43 -29.53 -6.13
C ASN A 160 -13.66 -30.44 -6.26
N GLY A 161 -13.72 -31.24 -7.33
CA GLY A 161 -14.65 -32.32 -7.48
C GLY A 161 -14.36 -33.43 -6.48
N GLY A 162 -15.14 -33.54 -5.44
CA GLY A 162 -15.24 -34.67 -4.55
C GLY A 162 -16.58 -35.34 -4.72
N THR A 163 -16.60 -36.39 -5.56
CA THR A 163 -17.69 -37.36 -5.71
C THR A 163 -17.87 -38.12 -4.41
N THR A 164 -19.04 -38.11 -3.84
CA THR A 164 -19.68 -39.32 -3.27
C THR A 164 -21.20 -39.12 -3.17
N GLY A 165 -21.91 -40.03 -3.79
CA GLY A 165 -23.34 -40.03 -3.92
C GLY A 165 -24.06 -40.42 -2.64
N ASN A 166 -25.30 -40.13 -2.56
CA ASN A 166 -26.39 -41.09 -2.38
C ASN A 166 -27.75 -40.39 -2.42
N GLY A 167 -28.68 -41.09 -3.03
CA GLY A 167 -30.00 -40.84 -3.48
C GLY A 167 -31.03 -40.31 -2.48
N GLY A 168 -32.13 -39.84 -3.06
CA GLY A 168 -33.34 -39.53 -2.34
C GLY A 168 -34.27 -38.66 -3.16
N SER A 169 -35.12 -39.33 -3.96
CA SER A 169 -36.30 -38.74 -4.64
C SER A 169 -37.20 -38.01 -3.64
N ASN A 170 -37.73 -36.84 -4.00
CA ASN A 170 -39.18 -36.66 -3.86
C ASN A 170 -39.72 -35.55 -4.77
N THR A 171 -40.71 -35.92 -5.52
CA THR A 171 -41.66 -35.20 -6.32
C THR A 171 -42.50 -34.21 -5.49
N GLY A 172 -42.79 -33.03 -6.09
CA GLY A 172 -43.84 -32.18 -5.59
C GLY A 172 -43.92 -30.85 -6.34
N GLY A 173 -44.71 -30.80 -7.41
CA GLY A 173 -45.01 -29.57 -8.10
C GLY A 173 -45.96 -28.68 -7.31
N ASN A 174 -45.99 -27.44 -7.60
CA ASN A 174 -47.23 -26.68 -7.77
C ASN A 174 -47.06 -25.39 -8.58
N THR A 175 -47.86 -25.26 -9.57
CA THR A 175 -48.21 -24.16 -10.43
C THR A 175 -48.96 -23.04 -9.70
N GLY A 176 -48.78 -21.81 -10.16
CA GLY A 176 -49.66 -20.67 -9.92
C GLY A 176 -48.86 -19.38 -9.96
N GLY A 177 -48.80 -18.56 -10.92
CA GLY A 177 -49.75 -17.88 -11.74
C GLY A 177 -50.45 -16.75 -10.97
N ASN A 178 -50.02 -15.50 -11.12
CA ASN A 178 -50.96 -14.42 -11.37
C ASN A 178 -50.28 -13.10 -11.78
N THR A 179 -50.80 -12.57 -12.81
CA THR A 179 -50.75 -11.30 -13.49
C THR A 179 -51.32 -10.12 -12.67
N GLY A 180 -50.89 -8.92 -13.07
CA GLY A 180 -51.59 -7.66 -12.89
C GLY A 180 -50.76 -6.66 -12.12
N GLY A 181 -50.44 -5.47 -12.55
CA GLY A 181 -51.13 -4.59 -13.47
C GLY A 181 -51.04 -3.19 -12.90
N ASN A 182 -50.35 -2.33 -13.58
CA ASN A 182 -50.81 -1.04 -14.10
C ASN A 182 -50.88 0.21 -13.15
N ASN A 183 -50.35 1.29 -13.71
CA ASN A 183 -50.74 2.73 -13.61
C ASN A 183 -50.30 3.49 -12.36
N GLY A 184 -49.72 4.70 -12.47
CA GLY A 184 -49.88 5.78 -13.42
C GLY A 184 -49.72 7.08 -12.65
N GLY A 185 -49.22 8.11 -13.35
CA GLY A 185 -49.46 9.52 -13.09
C GLY A 185 -48.51 10.16 -12.06
N GLY A 186 -47.69 11.12 -12.37
CA GLY A 186 -47.96 12.35 -13.10
C GLY A 186 -47.92 13.50 -12.09
N GLY A 187 -47.16 14.52 -12.36
CA GLY A 187 -47.29 15.78 -11.63
C GLY A 187 -45.95 16.52 -11.53
N ASP A 188 -45.73 17.33 -12.51
CA ASP A 188 -44.86 18.49 -12.61
C ASP A 188 -45.03 19.42 -11.39
N ASP A 189 -43.98 20.15 -11.00
CA ASP A 189 -43.96 21.58 -10.83
C ASP A 189 -42.63 22.07 -10.30
N GLU A 190 -41.82 22.71 -11.12
CA GLU A 190 -41.04 23.88 -10.80
C GLU A 190 -41.95 25.15 -10.92
N PRO A 191 -41.52 26.37 -10.57
CA PRO A 191 -40.27 26.93 -10.03
C PRO A 191 -40.51 27.97 -8.88
N ASP A 192 -39.49 28.61 -8.39
CA ASP A 192 -39.25 30.06 -8.25
C ASP A 192 -38.25 30.44 -7.16
N GLU A 193 -37.24 31.10 -7.61
CA GLU A 193 -36.52 32.31 -7.20
C GLU A 193 -36.78 32.91 -5.81
N ASN A 194 -35.72 33.05 -5.02
CA ASN A 194 -35.20 34.32 -4.51
C ASN A 194 -33.84 34.14 -3.88
#